data_c1bdb04d4b0b66c10c268fd34eefe68d
#
_entry.id   c1bdb04d4b0b66c10c268fd34eefe68d
#
_cell.length_a   1.000
_cell.length_b   1.000
_cell.length_c   1.000
_cell.angle_alpha   90.00
_cell.angle_beta   90.00
_cell.angle_gamma   90.00
#
_symmetry.space_group_name_H-M   'P 1'
#
loop_
_entity.id
_entity.type
_entity.pdbx_description
1 polymer ?
#
loop_
_entity_poly.entity_id
_entity_poly.type
_entity_poly.pdbx_seq_one_letter_code
_entity_poly.pdbx_strand_id
1 'polypeptide(L)'
;MKYTLYLFIFLSLSVSSQEFIETSLIGETKLDADTFLSTNNFDTTFYILDNVLFKHSKETKGIDIGYSNFQLGNIFSVNTFNPLKINVFYKNFNTVIVLDNRLAEIFKIDFNALPDYKNVSHVATGSDNTFWIFNENTQQLELFDYKTKTKRAQTLPIKSTVLDIKSNYNNCWVLTEKQLFVYDYFGNLLKKIKNHGYTSIEIDNENIIFKKDNTLFYMKKDSETIVPINLPNLLINQFYVTNETLYIYNKENLQKYQLKIN
;
A
#
# COMPACT_ATOMS: atom_id res chain seq x y z
N MET A 1 -7.61 -69.80 28.24
CA MET A 1 -7.72 -68.35 28.46
C MET A 1 -7.13 -67.64 27.25
N LYS A 2 -7.98 -67.09 26.39
CA LYS A 2 -7.56 -66.32 25.21
C LYS A 2 -7.59 -64.85 25.60
N TYR A 3 -6.47 -64.16 25.63
CA TYR A 3 -6.43 -62.69 25.81
C TYR A 3 -6.52 -62.02 24.45
N THR A 4 -7.65 -61.35 24.23
CA THR A 4 -7.87 -60.50 23.04
C THR A 4 -7.28 -59.12 23.32
N LEU A 5 -6.19 -58.81 22.69
CA LEU A 5 -5.54 -57.50 22.77
C LEU A 5 -6.27 -56.56 21.82
N TYR A 6 -7.05 -55.59 22.36
CA TYR A 6 -7.63 -54.49 21.58
C TYR A 6 -6.58 -53.43 21.37
N LEU A 7 -6.03 -53.36 20.16
CA LEU A 7 -5.15 -52.28 19.71
C LEU A 7 -6.03 -51.06 19.35
N PHE A 8 -6.14 -50.11 20.27
CA PHE A 8 -6.74 -48.80 19.96
C PHE A 8 -5.77 -48.00 19.12
N ILE A 9 -5.97 -47.97 17.81
CA ILE A 9 -5.30 -47.03 16.93
C ILE A 9 -5.99 -45.70 17.11
N PHE A 10 -5.39 -44.82 17.89
CA PHE A 10 -5.73 -43.41 17.89
C PHE A 10 -5.26 -42.79 16.57
N LEU A 11 -6.12 -42.73 15.57
CA LEU A 11 -5.92 -41.85 14.42
C LEU A 11 -6.11 -40.40 14.95
N SER A 12 -5.01 -39.74 15.29
CA SER A 12 -4.97 -38.29 15.46
C SER A 12 -5.14 -37.67 14.07
N LEU A 13 -6.40 -37.40 13.73
CA LEU A 13 -6.73 -36.50 12.64
C LEU A 13 -6.21 -35.11 13.07
N SER A 14 -5.03 -34.74 12.60
CA SER A 14 -4.57 -33.36 12.64
C SER A 14 -5.49 -32.58 11.72
N VAL A 15 -6.59 -32.07 12.28
CA VAL A 15 -7.37 -31.02 11.59
C VAL A 15 -6.45 -29.81 11.56
N SER A 16 -5.75 -29.63 10.46
CA SER A 16 -5.10 -28.38 10.16
C SER A 16 -6.22 -27.37 9.95
N SER A 17 -6.63 -26.72 11.03
CA SER A 17 -7.48 -25.55 10.94
C SER A 17 -6.68 -24.52 10.14
N GLN A 18 -7.10 -24.27 8.92
CA GLN A 18 -6.54 -23.18 8.14
C GLN A 18 -6.96 -21.91 8.87
N GLU A 19 -6.03 -21.33 9.62
CA GLU A 19 -6.26 -20.09 10.33
C GLU A 19 -6.54 -18.99 9.31
N PHE A 20 -7.62 -18.26 9.46
CA PHE A 20 -7.99 -17.15 8.59
C PHE A 20 -8.46 -15.97 9.43
N ILE A 21 -8.36 -14.77 8.87
CA ILE A 21 -8.88 -13.57 9.52
C ILE A 21 -10.37 -13.44 9.19
N GLU A 22 -11.21 -13.52 10.22
CA GLU A 22 -12.64 -13.26 10.10
C GLU A 22 -12.90 -11.78 9.85
N THR A 23 -13.95 -11.49 9.08
CA THR A 23 -14.41 -10.14 8.82
C THR A 23 -15.89 -9.95 9.10
N SER A 24 -16.28 -8.71 9.38
CA SER A 24 -17.69 -8.33 9.45
C SER A 24 -17.91 -7.04 8.65
N LEU A 25 -18.90 -7.04 7.76
CA LEU A 25 -19.30 -5.84 7.03
C LEU A 25 -19.91 -4.84 8.01
N ILE A 26 -19.34 -3.63 8.06
CA ILE A 26 -19.78 -2.56 8.96
C ILE A 26 -20.33 -1.35 8.21
N GLY A 27 -20.22 -1.31 6.90
CA GLY A 27 -20.78 -0.23 6.09
C GLY A 27 -20.51 -0.40 4.60
N GLU A 28 -21.33 0.28 3.81
CA GLU A 28 -21.20 0.38 2.36
C GLU A 28 -21.63 1.76 1.92
N THR A 29 -20.90 2.34 0.97
CA THR A 29 -21.19 3.66 0.42
C THR A 29 -20.94 3.64 -1.09
N LYS A 30 -21.84 4.19 -1.87
CA LYS A 30 -21.63 4.36 -3.30
C LYS A 30 -20.49 5.35 -3.53
N LEU A 31 -19.55 5.00 -4.40
CA LEU A 31 -18.43 5.84 -4.81
C LEU A 31 -18.25 5.73 -6.33
N ASP A 32 -18.31 6.85 -7.01
CA ASP A 32 -18.00 6.96 -8.43
C ASP A 32 -16.55 7.42 -8.56
N ALA A 33 -15.67 6.50 -8.95
CA ALA A 33 -14.24 6.75 -9.07
C ALA A 33 -13.56 5.78 -10.05
N ASP A 34 -12.53 6.25 -10.74
CA ASP A 34 -11.63 5.37 -11.51
C ASP A 34 -10.74 4.56 -10.56
N THR A 35 -10.28 5.22 -9.50
CA THR A 35 -9.39 4.63 -8.50
C THR A 35 -9.72 5.14 -7.10
N PHE A 36 -10.03 4.24 -6.19
CA PHE A 36 -10.05 4.51 -4.76
C PHE A 36 -8.61 4.43 -4.22
N LEU A 37 -8.21 5.43 -3.44
CA LEU A 37 -6.83 5.52 -2.91
C LEU A 37 -6.77 5.18 -1.43
N SER A 38 -7.51 5.92 -0.61
CA SER A 38 -7.47 5.78 0.85
C SER A 38 -8.64 6.47 1.52
N THR A 39 -8.83 6.15 2.77
CA THR A 39 -9.70 6.90 3.67
C THR A 39 -9.07 6.95 5.06
N ASN A 40 -9.47 7.92 5.89
CA ASN A 40 -8.99 8.01 7.26
C ASN A 40 -10.16 7.94 8.26
N ASN A 41 -9.84 7.96 9.56
CA ASN A 41 -10.82 7.87 10.65
C ASN A 41 -11.77 9.06 10.74
N PHE A 42 -11.49 10.15 10.03
CA PHE A 42 -12.33 11.34 9.96
C PHE A 42 -13.24 11.33 8.73
N ASP A 43 -13.45 10.15 8.12
CA ASP A 43 -14.21 9.98 6.88
C ASP A 43 -13.71 10.88 5.72
N THR A 44 -12.41 11.20 5.72
CA THR A 44 -11.79 11.85 4.57
C THR A 44 -11.36 10.78 3.59
N THR A 45 -11.95 10.79 2.40
CA THR A 45 -11.69 9.82 1.34
C THR A 45 -10.96 10.49 0.19
N PHE A 46 -9.92 9.82 -0.30
CA PHE A 46 -9.18 10.24 -1.49
C PHE A 46 -9.45 9.25 -2.63
N TYR A 47 -9.73 9.80 -3.81
CA TYR A 47 -9.98 9.01 -5.01
C TYR A 47 -9.61 9.79 -6.27
N ILE A 48 -9.46 9.09 -7.40
CA ILE A 48 -9.23 9.68 -8.71
C ILE A 48 -10.47 9.43 -9.57
N LEU A 49 -10.94 10.46 -10.24
CA LEU A 49 -11.99 10.40 -11.26
C LEU A 49 -11.58 11.32 -12.41
N ASP A 50 -11.63 10.84 -13.65
CA ASP A 50 -11.26 11.60 -14.85
C ASP A 50 -9.89 12.29 -14.74
N ASN A 51 -8.90 11.57 -14.19
CA ASN A 51 -7.55 12.08 -13.95
C ASN A 51 -7.47 13.30 -13.00
N VAL A 52 -8.46 13.51 -12.17
CA VAL A 52 -8.49 14.51 -11.10
C VAL A 52 -8.41 13.78 -9.76
N LEU A 53 -7.45 14.16 -8.92
CA LEU A 53 -7.41 13.71 -7.53
C LEU A 53 -8.46 14.48 -6.73
N PHE A 54 -9.40 13.76 -6.13
CA PHE A 54 -10.40 14.33 -5.24
C PHE A 54 -10.13 13.98 -3.78
N LYS A 55 -10.47 14.93 -2.93
CA LYS A 55 -10.56 14.79 -1.48
C LYS A 55 -11.99 15.08 -1.05
N HIS A 56 -12.70 14.05 -0.63
CA HIS A 56 -14.02 14.15 -0.02
C HIS A 56 -13.88 14.18 1.50
N SER A 57 -14.54 15.13 2.16
CA SER A 57 -14.55 15.20 3.62
C SER A 57 -15.90 15.73 4.11
N LYS A 58 -16.40 15.17 5.21
CA LYS A 58 -17.59 15.70 5.89
C LYS A 58 -17.40 17.12 6.40
N GLU A 59 -16.17 17.51 6.73
CA GLU A 59 -15.82 18.85 7.18
C GLU A 59 -16.09 19.91 6.11
N THR A 60 -15.99 19.55 4.83
CA THR A 60 -16.24 20.45 3.69
C THR A 60 -17.73 20.52 3.30
N LYS A 61 -18.63 20.01 4.15
CA LYS A 61 -20.08 19.93 3.88
C LYS A 61 -20.41 19.16 2.59
N GLY A 62 -19.60 18.15 2.27
CA GLY A 62 -19.77 17.32 1.08
C GLY A 62 -19.32 17.99 -0.22
N ILE A 63 -18.56 19.08 -0.18
CA ILE A 63 -17.91 19.67 -1.35
C ILE A 63 -16.54 19.01 -1.51
N ASP A 64 -16.32 18.39 -2.64
CA ASP A 64 -15.04 17.78 -2.95
C ASP A 64 -14.03 18.83 -3.41
N ILE A 65 -12.81 18.68 -2.91
CA ILE A 65 -11.68 19.48 -3.37
C ILE A 65 -10.95 18.65 -4.42
N GLY A 66 -10.70 19.22 -5.60
CA GLY A 66 -10.01 18.54 -6.70
C GLY A 66 -8.64 19.13 -7.00
N TYR A 67 -7.72 18.28 -7.44
CA TYR A 67 -6.42 18.66 -7.98
C TYR A 67 -6.15 17.93 -9.30
N SER A 68 -5.70 18.67 -10.31
CA SER A 68 -5.23 18.11 -11.58
C SER A 68 -4.10 18.94 -12.16
N ASN A 69 -3.22 18.31 -12.92
CA ASN A 69 -2.18 18.98 -13.69
C ASN A 69 -2.07 18.34 -15.07
N PHE A 70 -2.85 18.84 -16.03
CA PHE A 70 -2.93 18.31 -17.37
C PHE A 70 -1.62 18.42 -18.16
N GLN A 71 -0.71 19.32 -17.78
CA GLN A 71 0.61 19.44 -18.42
C GLN A 71 1.52 18.25 -18.10
N LEU A 72 1.27 17.55 -16.99
CA LEU A 72 2.02 16.37 -16.56
C LEU A 72 1.34 15.05 -16.96
N GLY A 73 0.26 15.10 -17.76
CA GLY A 73 -0.45 13.94 -18.23
C GLY A 73 -1.25 13.23 -17.13
N ASN A 74 -1.27 11.90 -17.18
CA ASN A 74 -2.07 11.12 -16.24
C ASN A 74 -1.37 10.89 -14.90
N ILE A 75 -2.13 10.99 -13.82
CA ILE A 75 -1.69 10.60 -12.49
C ILE A 75 -1.38 9.09 -12.50
N PHE A 76 -0.14 8.74 -12.14
CA PHE A 76 0.28 7.34 -12.04
C PHE A 76 0.00 6.77 -10.64
N SER A 77 0.40 7.50 -9.59
CA SER A 77 0.11 7.10 -8.21
C SER A 77 0.00 8.31 -7.29
N VAL A 78 -0.73 8.11 -6.20
CA VAL A 78 -0.88 9.11 -5.14
C VAL A 78 -0.61 8.44 -3.80
N ASN A 79 0.22 9.07 -2.98
CA ASN A 79 0.46 8.64 -1.61
C ASN A 79 -0.14 9.66 -0.64
N THR A 80 -1.12 9.23 0.14
CA THR A 80 -1.89 10.04 1.09
C THR A 80 -1.54 9.75 2.54
N PHE A 81 -0.49 8.97 2.81
CA PHE A 81 -0.07 8.58 4.15
C PHE A 81 0.13 9.79 5.08
N ASN A 82 0.75 10.85 4.56
CA ASN A 82 0.84 12.12 5.27
C ASN A 82 -0.19 13.11 4.70
N PRO A 83 -1.29 13.40 5.40
CA PRO A 83 -2.33 14.29 4.89
C PRO A 83 -1.90 15.76 4.71
N LEU A 84 -0.76 16.15 5.28
CA LEU A 84 -0.17 17.48 5.10
C LEU A 84 0.85 17.54 3.95
N LYS A 85 1.19 16.39 3.37
CA LYS A 85 2.17 16.23 2.27
C LYS A 85 1.74 15.08 1.38
N ILE A 86 0.72 15.29 0.58
CA ILE A 86 0.22 14.32 -0.38
C ILE A 86 1.13 14.32 -1.60
N ASN A 87 1.66 13.18 -1.97
CA ASN A 87 2.57 13.05 -3.10
C ASN A 87 1.81 12.52 -4.32
N VAL A 88 1.78 13.29 -5.39
CA VAL A 88 1.20 12.89 -6.69
C VAL A 88 2.34 12.63 -7.67
N PHE A 89 2.44 11.41 -8.17
CA PHE A 89 3.49 11.01 -9.10
C PHE A 89 2.97 10.89 -10.52
N TYR A 90 3.63 11.56 -11.43
CA TYR A 90 3.43 11.55 -12.88
C TYR A 90 4.59 10.80 -13.53
N LYS A 91 4.46 9.47 -13.67
CA LYS A 91 5.53 8.59 -14.11
C LYS A 91 6.07 8.97 -15.50
N ASN A 92 5.17 9.25 -16.45
CA ASN A 92 5.56 9.58 -17.83
C ASN A 92 6.38 10.89 -17.94
N PHE A 93 6.21 11.79 -16.98
CA PHE A 93 6.96 13.02 -16.86
C PHE A 93 8.03 12.97 -15.78
N ASN A 94 8.19 11.80 -15.13
CA ASN A 94 9.19 11.56 -14.09
C ASN A 94 9.19 12.67 -13.01
N THR A 95 7.99 13.09 -12.62
CA THR A 95 7.75 14.28 -11.79
C THR A 95 6.85 13.94 -10.60
N VAL A 96 7.22 14.44 -9.41
CA VAL A 96 6.36 14.40 -8.22
C VAL A 96 5.91 15.81 -7.88
N ILE A 97 4.62 15.94 -7.62
CA ILE A 97 4.01 17.13 -7.01
C ILE A 97 3.71 16.81 -5.56
N VAL A 98 4.08 17.70 -4.65
CA VAL A 98 3.70 17.65 -3.24
C VAL A 98 2.57 18.63 -3.01
N LEU A 99 1.46 18.15 -2.48
CA LEU A 99 0.28 18.95 -2.15
C LEU A 99 0.14 19.07 -0.63
N ASP A 100 -0.43 20.19 -0.20
CA ASP A 100 -0.88 20.37 1.19
C ASP A 100 -2.25 19.66 1.44
N ASN A 101 -2.80 19.85 2.63
CA ASN A 101 -4.09 19.28 3.01
C ASN A 101 -5.31 19.90 2.29
N ARG A 102 -5.12 20.97 1.53
CA ARG A 102 -6.14 21.61 0.67
C ARG A 102 -5.94 21.26 -0.80
N LEU A 103 -5.04 20.34 -1.10
CA LEU A 103 -4.60 19.98 -2.44
C LEU A 103 -3.95 21.14 -3.22
N ALA A 104 -3.37 22.13 -2.54
CA ALA A 104 -2.56 23.17 -3.17
C ALA A 104 -1.12 22.66 -3.36
N GLU A 105 -0.51 22.96 -4.51
CA GLU A 105 0.89 22.61 -4.79
C GLU A 105 1.83 23.39 -3.86
N ILE A 106 2.62 22.67 -3.07
CA ILE A 106 3.65 23.24 -2.20
C ILE A 106 5.06 22.98 -2.71
N PHE A 107 5.24 21.95 -3.52
CA PHE A 107 6.53 21.61 -4.12
C PHE A 107 6.36 20.78 -5.39
N LYS A 108 7.31 20.98 -6.33
CA LYS A 108 7.45 20.19 -7.56
C LYS A 108 8.88 19.72 -7.69
N ILE A 109 9.06 18.42 -7.95
CA ILE A 109 10.36 17.86 -8.30
C ILE A 109 10.28 17.15 -9.64
N ASP A 110 11.07 17.62 -10.58
CA ASP A 110 11.29 16.98 -11.88
C ASP A 110 12.64 16.26 -11.84
N PHE A 111 12.58 14.92 -11.84
CA PHE A 111 13.78 14.08 -11.77
C PHE A 111 14.60 14.13 -13.06
N ASN A 112 14.01 14.58 -14.19
CA ASN A 112 14.73 14.77 -15.44
C ASN A 112 15.68 15.98 -15.39
N ALA A 113 15.32 16.99 -14.59
CA ALA A 113 16.09 18.22 -14.45
C ALA A 113 17.18 18.15 -13.37
N LEU A 114 17.34 17.00 -12.71
CA LEU A 114 18.40 16.81 -11.71
C LEU A 114 19.75 16.62 -12.39
N PRO A 115 20.86 17.16 -11.82
CA PRO A 115 22.23 16.87 -12.29
C PRO A 115 22.54 15.38 -12.29
N ASP A 116 22.03 14.65 -11.27
CA ASP A 116 22.05 13.20 -11.19
C ASP A 116 20.66 12.68 -11.59
N TYR A 117 20.47 12.50 -12.92
CA TYR A 117 19.22 12.02 -13.50
C TYR A 117 18.78 10.70 -12.88
N LYS A 118 17.50 10.61 -12.53
CA LYS A 118 16.89 9.42 -11.94
C LYS A 118 15.67 8.99 -12.75
N ASN A 119 15.65 7.74 -13.18
CA ASN A 119 14.46 7.13 -13.79
C ASN A 119 13.62 6.52 -12.69
N VAL A 120 12.60 7.26 -12.22
CA VAL A 120 11.78 6.86 -11.08
C VAL A 120 10.57 6.05 -11.55
N SER A 121 10.39 4.86 -11.01
CA SER A 121 9.21 4.03 -11.31
C SER A 121 8.14 4.04 -10.22
N HIS A 122 8.55 4.21 -8.95
CA HIS A 122 7.65 4.21 -7.80
C HIS A 122 8.06 5.28 -6.80
N VAL A 123 7.07 5.83 -6.10
CA VAL A 123 7.26 6.86 -5.08
C VAL A 123 6.41 6.53 -3.86
N ALA A 124 6.99 6.64 -2.67
CA ALA A 124 6.26 6.55 -1.41
C ALA A 124 6.72 7.65 -0.46
N THR A 125 5.93 7.96 0.57
CA THR A 125 6.24 9.00 1.54
C THR A 125 7.50 8.63 2.35
N GLY A 126 8.39 9.58 2.55
CA GLY A 126 9.46 9.49 3.55
C GLY A 126 9.14 10.37 4.76
N SER A 127 10.06 10.41 5.72
CA SER A 127 9.98 11.37 6.82
C SER A 127 10.40 12.78 6.35
N ASP A 128 9.99 13.80 7.09
CA ASP A 128 10.34 15.21 6.84
C ASP A 128 10.08 15.66 5.38
N ASN A 129 11.13 16.00 4.66
CA ASN A 129 11.09 16.46 3.27
C ASN A 129 11.61 15.38 2.31
N THR A 130 11.35 14.11 2.61
CA THR A 130 11.85 13.00 1.80
C THR A 130 10.73 12.21 1.15
N PHE A 131 11.09 11.52 0.04
CA PHE A 131 10.36 10.41 -0.53
C PHE A 131 11.25 9.19 -0.58
N TRP A 132 10.66 8.02 -0.48
CA TRP A 132 11.24 6.82 -1.04
C TRP A 132 10.94 6.79 -2.54
N ILE A 133 11.99 6.65 -3.34
CA ILE A 133 11.88 6.48 -4.79
C ILE A 133 12.57 5.19 -5.21
N PHE A 134 12.01 4.46 -6.17
CA PHE A 134 12.73 3.37 -6.80
C PHE A 134 13.34 3.88 -8.11
N ASN A 135 14.66 3.94 -8.15
CA ASN A 135 15.43 4.37 -9.32
C ASN A 135 15.80 3.16 -10.18
N GLU A 136 15.18 3.06 -11.35
CA GLU A 136 15.38 1.93 -12.28
C GLU A 136 16.79 1.89 -12.87
N ASN A 137 17.48 3.03 -13.01
CA ASN A 137 18.84 3.06 -13.54
C ASN A 137 19.82 2.31 -12.64
N THR A 138 19.68 2.44 -11.35
CA THR A 138 20.53 1.80 -10.34
C THR A 138 19.89 0.56 -9.73
N GLN A 139 18.61 0.31 -10.00
CA GLN A 139 17.78 -0.72 -9.39
C GLN A 139 17.79 -0.62 -7.84
N GLN A 140 17.79 0.59 -7.31
CA GLN A 140 17.87 0.85 -5.88
C GLN A 140 16.65 1.62 -5.39
N LEU A 141 16.27 1.32 -4.16
CA LEU A 141 15.40 2.20 -3.39
C LEU A 141 16.28 3.30 -2.78
N GLU A 142 15.89 4.55 -3.00
CA GLU A 142 16.60 5.72 -2.50
C GLU A 142 15.66 6.57 -1.63
N LEU A 143 16.14 7.02 -0.47
CA LEU A 143 15.48 8.06 0.32
C LEU A 143 15.97 9.42 -0.19
N PHE A 144 15.12 10.13 -0.91
CA PHE A 144 15.45 11.36 -1.61
C PHE A 144 14.86 12.57 -0.90
N ASP A 145 15.72 13.54 -0.55
CA ASP A 145 15.29 14.82 0.00
C ASP A 145 14.98 15.79 -1.16
N TYR A 146 13.68 16.12 -1.30
CA TYR A 146 13.23 16.93 -2.41
C TYR A 146 13.56 18.42 -2.26
N LYS A 147 13.84 18.92 -1.06
CA LYS A 147 14.24 20.31 -0.84
C LYS A 147 15.72 20.53 -1.16
N THR A 148 16.59 19.68 -0.66
CA THR A 148 18.03 19.75 -0.93
C THR A 148 18.40 19.11 -2.24
N LYS A 149 17.49 18.32 -2.84
CA LYS A 149 17.70 17.52 -4.06
C LYS A 149 18.85 16.52 -3.93
N THR A 150 18.99 15.95 -2.74
CA THR A 150 20.04 14.99 -2.41
C THR A 150 19.48 13.66 -1.93
N LYS A 151 20.23 12.60 -2.13
CA LYS A 151 19.95 11.29 -1.59
C LYS A 151 20.47 11.20 -0.17
N ARG A 152 19.61 10.83 0.80
CA ARG A 152 19.97 10.63 2.20
C ARG A 152 20.36 9.20 2.53
N ALA A 153 19.69 8.22 1.88
CA ALA A 153 19.98 6.80 2.07
C ALA A 153 19.69 6.05 0.76
N GLN A 154 20.26 4.86 0.63
CA GLN A 154 19.99 3.95 -0.49
C GLN A 154 20.17 2.50 -0.06
N THR A 155 19.48 1.60 -0.74
CA THR A 155 19.61 0.16 -0.55
C THR A 155 20.68 -0.43 -1.47
N LEU A 156 21.02 -1.71 -1.26
CA LEU A 156 21.65 -2.50 -2.30
C LEU A 156 20.69 -2.69 -3.49
N PRO A 157 21.21 -2.96 -4.71
CA PRO A 157 20.38 -3.18 -5.88
C PRO A 157 19.38 -4.33 -5.72
N ILE A 158 18.13 -4.08 -6.06
CA ILE A 158 17.02 -5.06 -6.04
C ILE A 158 16.83 -5.58 -7.47
N LYS A 159 17.40 -6.74 -7.76
CA LYS A 159 17.38 -7.37 -9.10
C LYS A 159 16.06 -8.12 -9.35
N SER A 160 14.94 -7.42 -9.31
CA SER A 160 13.59 -7.96 -9.58
C SER A 160 12.66 -6.80 -9.88
N THR A 161 11.67 -6.99 -10.75
CA THR A 161 10.64 -6.00 -11.05
C THR A 161 9.89 -5.62 -9.77
N VAL A 162 9.84 -4.33 -9.47
CA VAL A 162 9.04 -3.79 -8.36
C VAL A 162 7.58 -3.72 -8.80
N LEU A 163 6.70 -4.27 -7.99
CA LEU A 163 5.25 -4.30 -8.20
C LEU A 163 4.54 -3.20 -7.41
N ASP A 164 4.96 -2.98 -6.17
CA ASP A 164 4.35 -1.99 -5.28
C ASP A 164 5.34 -1.54 -4.21
N ILE A 165 5.21 -0.30 -3.75
CA ILE A 165 5.94 0.20 -2.59
C ILE A 165 4.99 0.93 -1.65
N LYS A 166 5.13 0.66 -0.36
CA LYS A 166 4.43 1.33 0.73
C LYS A 166 5.44 1.75 1.79
N SER A 167 5.13 2.80 2.51
CA SER A 167 6.00 3.30 3.57
C SER A 167 5.23 3.94 4.70
N ASN A 168 5.84 3.94 5.85
CA ASN A 168 5.57 4.90 6.91
C ASN A 168 6.85 5.74 7.16
N TYR A 169 6.90 6.49 8.26
CA TYR A 169 8.07 7.32 8.56
C TYR A 169 9.33 6.54 8.91
N ASN A 170 9.19 5.29 9.36
CA ASN A 170 10.30 4.47 9.84
C ASN A 170 10.76 3.44 8.82
N ASN A 171 9.82 2.87 8.06
CA ASN A 171 10.06 1.72 7.19
C ASN A 171 9.51 1.92 5.79
N CYS A 172 10.12 1.21 4.85
CA CYS A 172 9.63 1.09 3.48
C CYS A 172 9.53 -0.40 3.09
N TRP A 173 8.37 -0.80 2.57
CA TRP A 173 8.07 -2.12 2.06
C TRP A 173 8.11 -2.09 0.54
N VAL A 174 8.91 -2.95 -0.06
CA VAL A 174 9.06 -3.08 -1.52
C VAL A 174 8.63 -4.47 -1.93
N LEU A 175 7.47 -4.58 -2.55
CA LEU A 175 7.00 -5.82 -3.16
C LEU A 175 7.59 -5.94 -4.56
N THR A 176 8.23 -7.06 -4.84
CA THR A 176 8.73 -7.41 -6.17
C THR A 176 8.11 -8.72 -6.63
N GLU A 177 8.29 -9.08 -7.90
CA GLU A 177 7.83 -10.38 -8.42
C GLU A 177 8.37 -11.57 -7.61
N LYS A 178 9.57 -11.45 -7.03
CA LYS A 178 10.23 -12.56 -6.32
C LYS A 178 10.09 -12.48 -4.81
N GLN A 179 10.06 -11.28 -4.23
CA GLN A 179 10.20 -11.09 -2.79
C GLN A 179 9.52 -9.81 -2.32
N LEU A 180 9.14 -9.77 -1.05
CA LEU A 180 8.90 -8.56 -0.29
C LEU A 180 10.17 -8.24 0.50
N PHE A 181 10.64 -7.00 0.43
CA PHE A 181 11.71 -6.44 1.24
C PHE A 181 11.15 -5.41 2.19
N VAL A 182 11.67 -5.37 3.41
CA VAL A 182 11.38 -4.32 4.38
C VAL A 182 12.68 -3.63 4.74
N TYR A 183 12.74 -2.32 4.55
CA TYR A 183 13.91 -1.50 4.85
C TYR A 183 13.59 -0.49 5.95
N ASP A 184 14.57 -0.19 6.77
CA ASP A 184 14.50 0.92 7.72
C ASP A 184 14.76 2.27 7.02
N TYR A 185 14.62 3.35 7.79
CA TYR A 185 14.85 4.71 7.34
C TYR A 185 16.29 4.98 6.83
N PHE A 186 17.25 4.16 7.20
CA PHE A 186 18.64 4.27 6.75
C PHE A 186 18.94 3.43 5.51
N GLY A 187 17.96 2.67 5.01
CA GLY A 187 18.12 1.76 3.88
C GLY A 187 18.69 0.40 4.24
N ASN A 188 18.75 0.05 5.53
CA ASN A 188 19.16 -1.27 5.97
C ASN A 188 18.01 -2.26 5.76
N LEU A 189 18.34 -3.46 5.27
CA LEU A 189 17.36 -4.53 5.10
C LEU A 189 17.01 -5.13 6.47
N LEU A 190 15.73 -5.02 6.86
CA LEU A 190 15.19 -5.59 8.09
C LEU A 190 14.60 -6.98 7.87
N LYS A 191 13.87 -7.16 6.76
CA LYS A 191 13.15 -8.42 6.49
C LYS A 191 13.09 -8.69 4.99
N LYS A 192 13.08 -9.98 4.64
CA LYS A 192 12.98 -10.46 3.27
C LYS A 192 12.09 -11.70 3.24
N ILE A 193 11.00 -11.65 2.51
CA ILE A 193 9.99 -12.71 2.44
C ILE A 193 9.80 -13.10 0.97
N LYS A 194 9.63 -14.38 0.69
CA LYS A 194 9.34 -14.87 -0.66
C LYS A 194 7.96 -14.38 -1.10
N ASN A 195 7.85 -13.84 -2.32
CA ASN A 195 6.56 -13.56 -2.92
C ASN A 195 5.93 -14.84 -3.48
N HIS A 196 4.67 -15.09 -3.15
CA HIS A 196 3.87 -16.22 -3.60
C HIS A 196 2.81 -15.82 -4.65
N GLY A 197 3.13 -14.80 -5.46
CA GLY A 197 2.26 -14.29 -6.52
C GLY A 197 1.37 -13.12 -6.06
N TYR A 198 1.76 -12.44 -4.99
CA TYR A 198 1.10 -11.20 -4.57
C TYR A 198 1.45 -10.06 -5.52
N THR A 199 0.46 -9.23 -5.85
CA THR A 199 0.57 -8.14 -6.83
C THR A 199 0.56 -6.76 -6.22
N SER A 200 0.02 -6.59 -5.03
CA SER A 200 0.01 -5.33 -4.29
C SER A 200 -0.07 -5.58 -2.78
N ILE A 201 0.27 -4.55 -2.01
CA ILE A 201 0.28 -4.57 -0.55
C ILE A 201 -0.36 -3.32 0.02
N GLU A 202 -0.94 -3.43 1.22
CA GLU A 202 -1.27 -2.31 2.10
C GLU A 202 -0.73 -2.57 3.51
N ILE A 203 -0.38 -1.49 4.20
CA ILE A 203 0.29 -1.56 5.51
C ILE A 203 -0.55 -0.82 6.56
N ASP A 204 -0.86 -1.49 7.65
CA ASP A 204 -1.48 -0.88 8.83
C ASP A 204 -0.76 -1.34 10.10
N ASN A 205 -0.18 -0.38 10.84
CA ASN A 205 0.58 -0.68 12.05
C ASN A 205 1.67 -1.75 11.84
N GLU A 206 2.34 -1.71 10.69
CA GLU A 206 3.35 -2.68 10.22
C GLU A 206 2.81 -4.10 9.94
N ASN A 207 1.50 -4.35 10.13
CA ASN A 207 0.85 -5.52 9.56
C ASN A 207 0.69 -5.33 8.06
N ILE A 208 0.74 -6.42 7.32
CA ILE A 208 0.71 -6.38 5.86
C ILE A 208 -0.53 -7.10 5.35
N ILE A 209 -1.28 -6.43 4.48
CA ILE A 209 -2.30 -7.08 3.68
C ILE A 209 -1.77 -7.21 2.26
N PHE A 210 -1.76 -8.44 1.76
CA PHE A 210 -1.36 -8.78 0.40
C PHE A 210 -2.58 -9.02 -0.45
N LYS A 211 -2.52 -8.66 -1.72
CA LYS A 211 -3.49 -9.04 -2.73
C LYS A 211 -2.88 -10.04 -3.71
N LYS A 212 -3.61 -11.11 -3.98
CA LYS A 212 -3.34 -12.04 -5.06
C LYS A 212 -4.67 -12.36 -5.76
N ASP A 213 -4.74 -12.07 -7.04
CA ASP A 213 -5.98 -12.18 -7.80
C ASP A 213 -7.13 -11.42 -7.11
N ASN A 214 -8.22 -12.10 -6.77
CA ASN A 214 -9.36 -11.54 -6.07
C ASN A 214 -9.42 -11.96 -4.58
N THR A 215 -8.26 -12.22 -3.98
CA THR A 215 -8.15 -12.67 -2.59
C THR A 215 -7.16 -11.80 -1.82
N LEU A 216 -7.47 -11.52 -0.57
CA LEU A 216 -6.59 -10.81 0.35
C LEU A 216 -6.03 -11.76 1.40
N PHE A 217 -4.80 -11.48 1.81
CA PHE A 217 -4.07 -12.26 2.81
C PHE A 217 -3.49 -11.30 3.85
N TYR A 218 -3.42 -11.73 5.07
CA TYR A 218 -2.90 -10.96 6.20
C TYR A 218 -1.64 -11.59 6.76
N MET A 219 -0.68 -10.74 7.09
CA MET A 219 0.52 -11.11 7.85
C MET A 219 0.69 -10.14 9.00
N LYS A 220 0.73 -10.67 10.22
CA LYS A 220 0.96 -9.88 11.43
C LYS A 220 2.41 -9.36 11.45
N LYS A 221 2.61 -8.17 12.01
CA LYS A 221 3.95 -7.67 12.36
C LYS A 221 4.74 -8.75 13.10
N ASP A 222 6.03 -8.84 12.82
CA ASP A 222 6.96 -9.80 13.42
C ASP A 222 6.62 -11.30 13.19
N SER A 223 5.64 -11.60 12.34
CA SER A 223 5.31 -12.94 11.89
C SER A 223 5.80 -13.18 10.47
N GLU A 224 5.93 -14.46 10.09
CA GLU A 224 6.11 -14.90 8.70
C GLU A 224 4.90 -15.69 8.19
N THR A 225 3.95 -15.96 9.07
CA THR A 225 2.72 -16.67 8.71
C THR A 225 1.79 -15.74 7.96
N ILE A 226 1.39 -16.17 6.78
CA ILE A 226 0.44 -15.44 5.92
C ILE A 226 -0.84 -16.26 5.87
N VAL A 227 -1.94 -15.65 6.30
CA VAL A 227 -3.26 -16.30 6.38
C VAL A 227 -4.27 -15.58 5.49
N PRO A 228 -5.22 -16.29 4.85
CA PRO A 228 -6.25 -15.65 4.05
C PRO A 228 -7.20 -14.81 4.92
N ILE A 229 -7.75 -13.75 4.33
CA ILE A 229 -8.84 -12.96 4.92
C ILE A 229 -10.15 -13.53 4.38
N ASN A 230 -11.04 -13.92 5.29
CA ASN A 230 -12.34 -14.46 4.95
C ASN A 230 -13.29 -13.32 4.54
N LEU A 231 -13.50 -13.19 3.24
CA LEU A 231 -14.39 -12.21 2.62
C LEU A 231 -15.47 -12.92 1.81
N PRO A 232 -16.66 -12.34 1.66
CA PRO A 232 -17.64 -12.84 0.71
C PRO A 232 -17.07 -12.80 -0.72
N ASN A 233 -17.69 -13.53 -1.64
CA ASN A 233 -17.29 -13.48 -3.05
C ASN A 233 -17.65 -12.11 -3.65
N LEU A 234 -16.69 -11.22 -3.73
CA LEU A 234 -16.81 -9.87 -4.24
C LEU A 234 -15.61 -9.51 -5.13
N LEU A 235 -15.79 -8.54 -6.02
CA LEU A 235 -14.71 -8.02 -6.83
C LEU A 235 -13.86 -7.04 -5.99
N ILE A 236 -12.54 -7.25 -5.98
CA ILE A 236 -11.59 -6.38 -5.27
C ILE A 236 -10.77 -5.62 -6.32
N ASN A 237 -11.23 -4.44 -6.71
CA ASN A 237 -10.46 -3.57 -7.59
C ASN A 237 -9.31 -2.91 -6.83
N GLN A 238 -9.65 -2.09 -5.85
CA GLN A 238 -8.71 -1.50 -4.89
C GLN A 238 -9.11 -1.89 -3.47
N PHE A 239 -8.12 -1.89 -2.61
CA PHE A 239 -8.33 -2.08 -1.18
C PHE A 239 -7.40 -1.14 -0.40
N TYR A 240 -7.78 -0.84 0.80
CA TYR A 240 -7.02 -0.01 1.73
C TYR A 240 -7.32 -0.47 3.15
N VAL A 241 -6.36 -0.33 4.05
CA VAL A 241 -6.52 -0.69 5.46
C VAL A 241 -6.08 0.44 6.37
N THR A 242 -6.83 0.70 7.41
CA THR A 242 -6.46 1.60 8.50
C THR A 242 -7.22 1.22 9.76
N ASN A 243 -6.51 1.16 10.89
CA ASN A 243 -7.06 0.81 12.21
C ASN A 243 -7.96 -0.44 12.16
N GLU A 244 -7.42 -1.53 11.64
CA GLU A 244 -8.10 -2.82 11.52
C GLU A 244 -9.39 -2.78 10.69
N THR A 245 -9.65 -1.68 9.99
CA THR A 245 -10.75 -1.55 9.06
C THR A 245 -10.24 -1.70 7.63
N LEU A 246 -10.74 -2.71 6.94
CA LEU A 246 -10.46 -2.99 5.55
C LEU A 246 -11.55 -2.35 4.67
N TYR A 247 -11.11 -1.53 3.75
CA TYR A 247 -11.93 -0.90 2.73
C TYR A 247 -11.71 -1.60 1.40
N ILE A 248 -12.79 -1.99 0.73
CA ILE A 248 -12.76 -2.64 -0.57
C ILE A 248 -13.60 -1.85 -1.54
N TYR A 249 -12.99 -1.46 -2.66
CA TYR A 249 -13.68 -0.80 -3.75
C TYR A 249 -13.88 -1.76 -4.93
N ASN A 250 -15.11 -1.89 -5.40
CA ASN A 250 -15.51 -2.83 -6.46
C ASN A 250 -15.94 -2.15 -7.77
N LYS A 251 -15.58 -0.88 -7.96
CA LYS A 251 -15.98 0.04 -9.06
C LYS A 251 -17.31 0.76 -8.90
N GLU A 252 -18.12 0.39 -7.93
CA GLU A 252 -19.42 1.01 -7.66
C GLU A 252 -19.55 1.43 -6.21
N ASN A 253 -19.12 0.53 -5.32
CA ASN A 253 -19.30 0.69 -3.89
C ASN A 253 -17.96 0.58 -3.16
N LEU A 254 -17.83 1.39 -2.14
CA LEU A 254 -16.79 1.30 -1.12
C LEU A 254 -17.37 0.59 0.10
N GLN A 255 -16.97 -0.66 0.29
CA GLN A 255 -17.38 -1.51 1.41
C GLN A 255 -16.36 -1.45 2.54
N LYS A 256 -16.84 -1.41 3.78
CA LYS A 256 -16.03 -1.36 5.00
C LYS A 256 -16.19 -2.66 5.78
N TYR A 257 -15.10 -3.32 6.06
CA TYR A 257 -15.05 -4.55 6.84
C TYR A 257 -14.19 -4.36 8.08
N GLN A 258 -14.71 -4.74 9.26
CA GLN A 258 -13.87 -4.87 10.46
C GLN A 258 -13.10 -6.18 10.38
N LEU A 259 -11.78 -6.11 10.50
CA LEU A 259 -10.91 -7.28 10.67
C LEU A 259 -10.94 -7.74 12.14
N LYS A 260 -11.14 -9.05 12.38
CA LYS A 260 -11.07 -9.65 13.71
C LYS A 260 -9.68 -10.23 13.91
N ILE A 261 -8.74 -9.35 14.26
CA ILE A 261 -7.35 -9.70 14.52
C ILE A 261 -7.21 -9.99 16.01
N ASN A 262 -6.79 -11.22 16.36
CA ASN A 262 -6.56 -11.66 17.72
C ASN A 262 -5.11 -11.42 18.18
#